data_70db9764456522dca126cdccd856d792
#
_entry.id   70db9764456522dca126cdccd856d792
#
_cell.length_a   1.000
_cell.length_b   1.000
_cell.length_c   1.000
_cell.angle_alpha   90.00
_cell.angle_beta   90.00
_cell.angle_gamma   90.00
#
_symmetry.space_group_name_H-M   'P 1'
#
loop_
_entity.id
_entity.type
_entity.pdbx_description
1 polymer ?
#
loop_
_entity_poly.entity_id
_entity_poly.type
_entity_poly.pdbx_seq_one_letter_code
_entity_poly.pdbx_strand_id
1 'polypeptide(L)'
;SSTPLKNDSLPDWLASPAGQYLCAWEQTYLDRAVADVFGFHALQLGFPALDALQANRMPHRWLASDTHPEPWPLGRDVVLTNYEALPFPGASLDLLVLPHTLELSYDPHATLREVERVLVPEGRVVICGFNPNSLWGLSKSCKRGFSQVGDFIGQRRLRDWLQLLSFEVESTSFGCYRPAVKTERWLNRWDWMDEAGVRWWPILGSVYGMVAVKRVQGMRLMSPAWKKAVPRAAVVVTSASSAANNTAVHSVVSTASKGMA
;
A
#
# COMPACT_ATOMS: atom_id res chain seq x y z
N SER A 1 -40.16 -31.81 0.43
CA SER A 1 -40.18 -30.36 0.70
C SER A 1 -38.74 -29.88 0.83
N SER A 2 -38.12 -29.53 -0.28
CA SER A 2 -36.81 -28.92 -0.34
C SER A 2 -37.00 -27.44 -0.06
N THR A 3 -36.64 -26.99 1.15
CA THR A 3 -36.48 -25.59 1.52
C THR A 3 -35.46 -24.96 0.55
N PRO A 4 -35.79 -23.89 -0.17
CA PRO A 4 -34.80 -23.20 -1.00
C PRO A 4 -33.71 -22.70 -0.07
N LEU A 5 -32.47 -23.07 -0.37
CA LEU A 5 -31.29 -22.57 0.32
C LEU A 5 -31.29 -21.04 0.16
N LYS A 6 -31.53 -20.33 1.27
CA LYS A 6 -31.44 -18.90 1.39
C LYS A 6 -30.11 -18.49 0.77
N ASN A 7 -30.13 -17.68 -0.28
CA ASN A 7 -28.92 -17.01 -0.78
C ASN A 7 -28.44 -16.13 0.36
N ASP A 8 -27.38 -16.56 1.06
CA ASP A 8 -26.74 -15.76 2.09
C ASP A 8 -26.19 -14.52 1.37
N SER A 9 -26.80 -13.37 1.59
CA SER A 9 -26.32 -12.11 1.07
C SER A 9 -25.01 -11.74 1.78
N LEU A 10 -24.18 -10.89 1.18
CA LEU A 10 -22.94 -10.42 1.80
C LEU A 10 -23.17 -9.85 3.23
N PRO A 11 -24.20 -9.02 3.48
CA PRO A 11 -24.54 -8.57 4.83
C PRO A 11 -24.85 -9.71 5.81
N ASP A 12 -25.60 -10.73 5.37
CA ASP A 12 -25.93 -11.89 6.22
C ASP A 12 -24.67 -12.70 6.57
N TRP A 13 -23.74 -12.82 5.61
CA TRP A 13 -22.47 -13.49 5.86
C TRP A 13 -21.61 -12.70 6.84
N LEU A 14 -21.52 -11.36 6.69
CA LEU A 14 -20.76 -10.49 7.59
C LEU A 14 -21.30 -10.52 9.03
N ALA A 15 -22.61 -10.74 9.20
CA ALA A 15 -23.23 -10.92 10.51
C ALA A 15 -22.90 -12.29 11.17
N SER A 16 -22.35 -13.24 10.40
CA SER A 16 -21.93 -14.55 10.94
C SER A 16 -20.68 -14.43 11.82
N PRO A 17 -20.41 -15.41 12.71
CA PRO A 17 -19.19 -15.43 13.52
C PRO A 17 -17.90 -15.34 12.68
N ALA A 18 -17.87 -15.98 11.51
CA ALA A 18 -16.74 -15.92 10.59
C ALA A 18 -16.57 -14.52 9.96
N GLY A 19 -17.69 -13.87 9.61
CA GLY A 19 -17.67 -12.50 9.08
C GLY A 19 -17.23 -11.48 10.13
N GLN A 20 -17.70 -11.61 11.36
CA GLN A 20 -17.28 -10.75 12.47
C GLN A 20 -15.79 -10.92 12.79
N TYR A 21 -15.30 -12.16 12.78
CA TYR A 21 -13.87 -12.43 12.94
C TYR A 21 -13.03 -11.81 11.82
N LEU A 22 -13.50 -11.89 10.57
CA LEU A 22 -12.86 -11.20 9.44
C LEU A 22 -12.78 -9.68 9.68
N CYS A 23 -13.94 -9.06 9.95
CA CYS A 23 -14.03 -7.61 10.15
C CYS A 23 -13.14 -7.15 11.30
N ALA A 24 -13.06 -7.90 12.41
CA ALA A 24 -12.22 -7.56 13.54
C ALA A 24 -10.72 -7.58 13.19
N TRP A 25 -10.28 -8.59 12.44
CA TRP A 25 -8.91 -8.67 11.98
C TRP A 25 -8.58 -7.55 10.98
N GLU A 26 -9.44 -7.34 9.99
CA GLU A 26 -9.25 -6.30 8.98
C GLU A 26 -9.24 -4.91 9.58
N GLN A 27 -10.15 -4.62 10.51
CA GLN A 27 -10.16 -3.33 11.21
C GLN A 27 -8.83 -3.10 11.92
N THR A 28 -8.34 -4.10 12.66
CA THR A 28 -7.04 -4.02 13.35
C THR A 28 -5.87 -3.82 12.39
N TYR A 29 -5.90 -4.51 11.25
CA TYR A 29 -4.87 -4.38 10.21
C TYR A 29 -4.90 -2.99 9.57
N LEU A 30 -6.09 -2.55 9.15
CA LEU A 30 -6.30 -1.26 8.49
C LEU A 30 -5.93 -0.10 9.40
N ASP A 31 -6.34 -0.14 10.67
CA ASP A 31 -5.99 0.88 11.66
C ASP A 31 -4.47 1.07 11.77
N ARG A 32 -3.71 -0.02 11.76
CA ARG A 32 -2.23 0.04 11.76
C ARG A 32 -1.67 0.55 10.45
N ALA A 33 -2.24 0.10 9.32
CA ALA A 33 -1.74 0.44 8.00
C ALA A 33 -1.94 1.92 7.64
N VAL A 34 -3.02 2.55 8.15
CA VAL A 34 -3.37 3.94 7.81
C VAL A 34 -2.94 4.96 8.87
N ALA A 35 -2.59 4.54 10.10
CA ALA A 35 -2.31 5.45 11.23
C ALA A 35 -1.18 6.43 10.95
N ASP A 36 -0.13 5.95 10.29
CA ASP A 36 1.09 6.72 10.02
C ASP A 36 1.13 7.29 8.58
N VAL A 37 0.01 7.25 7.87
CA VAL A 37 -0.09 7.87 6.54
C VAL A 37 -0.60 9.29 6.69
N PHE A 38 0.23 10.23 6.27
CA PHE A 38 -0.06 11.66 6.34
C PHE A 38 -0.45 12.21 4.98
N GLY A 39 -1.30 13.22 4.97
CA GLY A 39 -1.77 13.91 3.79
C GLY A 39 -3.04 14.71 4.11
N PHE A 40 -3.78 15.07 3.08
CA PHE A 40 -5.00 15.85 3.22
C PHE A 40 -6.25 15.05 2.83
N HIS A 41 -6.13 14.13 1.88
CA HIS A 41 -7.25 13.49 1.21
C HIS A 41 -7.13 11.96 1.24
N ALA A 42 -8.04 11.31 1.96
CA ALA A 42 -8.13 9.86 2.02
C ALA A 42 -9.49 9.37 1.51
N LEU A 43 -9.49 8.28 0.77
CA LEU A 43 -10.68 7.67 0.21
C LEU A 43 -10.73 6.18 0.51
N GLN A 44 -11.83 5.72 1.07
CA GLN A 44 -12.17 4.31 1.12
C GLN A 44 -13.07 3.97 -0.07
N LEU A 45 -12.73 2.93 -0.82
CA LEU A 45 -13.55 2.42 -1.91
C LEU A 45 -14.34 1.19 -1.45
N GLY A 46 -15.66 1.29 -1.43
CA GLY A 46 -16.54 0.18 -1.11
C GLY A 46 -16.49 -0.30 0.33
N PHE A 47 -17.17 -1.41 0.59
CA PHE A 47 -17.22 -2.13 1.84
C PHE A 47 -17.59 -1.25 3.06
N PRO A 48 -18.79 -0.67 3.08
CA PRO A 48 -19.21 0.27 4.13
C PRO A 48 -19.33 -0.35 5.53
N ALA A 49 -19.29 -1.69 5.62
CA ALA A 49 -19.32 -2.42 6.88
C ALA A 49 -18.09 -2.16 7.78
N LEU A 50 -16.98 -1.72 7.18
CA LEU A 50 -15.77 -1.32 7.90
C LEU A 50 -15.55 0.18 7.80
N ASP A 51 -15.00 0.78 8.85
CA ASP A 51 -14.43 2.12 8.80
C ASP A 51 -12.91 2.04 8.64
N ALA A 52 -12.47 1.85 7.41
CA ALA A 52 -11.05 1.64 7.11
C ALA A 52 -10.18 2.88 7.35
N LEU A 53 -10.80 4.05 7.57
CA LEU A 53 -10.12 5.32 7.78
C LEU A 53 -10.28 5.87 9.20
N GLN A 54 -10.85 5.10 10.14
CA GLN A 54 -11.11 5.60 11.51
C GLN A 54 -9.84 6.01 12.24
N ALA A 55 -8.74 5.28 12.09
CA ALA A 55 -7.44 5.57 12.73
C ALA A 55 -6.62 6.62 11.98
N ASN A 56 -7.03 7.01 10.77
CA ASN A 56 -6.33 8.00 9.97
C ASN A 56 -6.68 9.43 10.41
N ARG A 57 -5.70 10.33 10.38
CA ARG A 57 -5.80 11.71 10.88
C ARG A 57 -5.96 12.76 9.78
N MET A 58 -6.15 12.35 8.53
CA MET A 58 -6.37 13.28 7.44
C MET A 58 -7.69 14.05 7.61
N PRO A 59 -7.74 15.33 7.28
CA PRO A 59 -8.93 16.16 7.48
C PRO A 59 -10.10 15.76 6.56
N HIS A 60 -9.80 15.32 5.34
CA HIS A 60 -10.81 14.93 4.35
C HIS A 60 -10.80 13.43 4.14
N ARG A 61 -11.86 12.78 4.59
CA ARG A 61 -12.03 11.32 4.52
C ARG A 61 -13.38 10.98 3.93
N TRP A 62 -13.39 10.29 2.81
CA TRP A 62 -14.60 9.91 2.09
C TRP A 62 -14.75 8.39 1.99
N LEU A 63 -16.00 7.96 1.89
CA LEU A 63 -16.36 6.61 1.47
C LEU A 63 -16.98 6.70 0.08
N ALA A 64 -16.37 6.06 -0.92
CA ALA A 64 -16.99 5.86 -2.23
C ALA A 64 -17.74 4.53 -2.25
N SER A 65 -18.97 4.54 -2.74
CA SER A 65 -19.79 3.34 -2.91
C SER A 65 -20.47 3.37 -4.26
N ASP A 66 -20.61 2.21 -4.90
CA ASP A 66 -21.36 2.03 -6.15
C ASP A 66 -22.85 1.89 -5.92
N THR A 67 -23.23 1.55 -4.68
CA THR A 67 -24.61 1.41 -4.23
C THR A 67 -24.86 2.25 -2.99
N HIS A 68 -26.12 2.58 -2.75
CA HIS A 68 -26.51 3.31 -1.54
C HIS A 68 -26.27 2.42 -0.31
N PRO A 69 -25.34 2.80 0.60
CA PRO A 69 -25.08 1.99 1.77
C PRO A 69 -26.26 2.00 2.74
N GLU A 70 -26.69 0.83 3.18
CA GLU A 70 -27.73 0.66 4.19
C GLU A 70 -27.21 -0.24 5.33
N PRO A 71 -27.12 0.26 6.58
CA PRO A 71 -27.43 1.63 7.02
C PRO A 71 -26.41 2.66 6.54
N TRP A 72 -26.85 3.93 6.43
CA TRP A 72 -25.96 5.05 6.08
C TRP A 72 -24.87 5.20 7.15
N PRO A 73 -23.59 5.23 6.78
CA PRO A 73 -22.50 5.34 7.75
C PRO A 73 -22.50 6.73 8.40
N LEU A 74 -22.81 6.78 9.69
CA LEU A 74 -22.85 8.02 10.46
C LEU A 74 -21.46 8.65 10.55
N GLY A 75 -21.39 9.98 10.33
CA GLY A 75 -20.17 10.76 10.51
C GLY A 75 -19.13 10.58 9.38
N ARG A 76 -19.51 9.99 8.25
CA ARG A 76 -18.65 9.89 7.06
C ARG A 76 -19.32 10.54 5.84
N ASP A 77 -18.52 11.25 5.07
CA ASP A 77 -18.95 11.76 3.77
C ASP A 77 -18.95 10.61 2.75
N VAL A 78 -20.10 10.38 2.10
CA VAL A 78 -20.29 9.31 1.13
C VAL A 78 -20.42 9.88 -0.26
N VAL A 79 -19.67 9.31 -1.20
CA VAL A 79 -19.70 9.63 -2.63
C VAL A 79 -20.25 8.42 -3.38
N LEU A 80 -21.40 8.55 -4.01
CA LEU A 80 -21.94 7.49 -4.87
C LEU A 80 -21.29 7.60 -6.25
N THR A 81 -20.54 6.58 -6.64
CA THR A 81 -19.78 6.56 -7.88
C THR A 81 -19.42 5.14 -8.31
N ASN A 82 -19.13 5.00 -9.60
CA ASN A 82 -18.53 3.78 -10.13
C ASN A 82 -17.02 3.76 -9.79
N TYR A 83 -16.49 2.61 -9.37
CA TYR A 83 -15.07 2.44 -9.02
C TYR A 83 -14.13 2.56 -10.24
N GLU A 84 -14.66 2.37 -11.44
CA GLU A 84 -13.94 2.49 -12.71
C GLU A 84 -13.87 3.94 -13.22
N ALA A 85 -14.60 4.88 -12.58
CA ALA A 85 -14.65 6.29 -12.98
C ALA A 85 -14.85 7.17 -11.73
N LEU A 86 -13.78 7.42 -10.99
CA LEU A 86 -13.83 8.18 -9.75
C LEU A 86 -13.97 9.68 -10.02
N PRO A 87 -14.88 10.40 -9.32
CA PRO A 87 -15.12 11.83 -9.53
C PRO A 87 -14.05 12.72 -8.87
N PHE A 88 -12.80 12.27 -8.87
CA PHE A 88 -11.66 12.99 -8.32
C PHE A 88 -10.67 13.35 -9.43
N PRO A 89 -10.04 14.52 -9.35
CA PRO A 89 -8.96 14.88 -10.27
C PRO A 89 -7.79 13.89 -10.22
N GLY A 90 -7.00 13.83 -11.28
CA GLY A 90 -5.75 13.07 -11.24
C GLY A 90 -4.79 13.62 -10.21
N ALA A 91 -4.06 12.74 -9.54
CA ALA A 91 -3.07 13.09 -8.50
C ALA A 91 -3.62 14.03 -7.41
N SER A 92 -4.78 13.68 -6.83
CA SER A 92 -5.46 14.49 -5.82
C SER A 92 -5.64 13.78 -4.46
N LEU A 93 -5.46 12.47 -4.39
CA LEU A 93 -5.64 11.69 -3.17
C LEU A 93 -4.30 11.16 -2.65
N ASP A 94 -4.08 11.28 -1.34
CA ASP A 94 -2.86 10.82 -0.67
C ASP A 94 -2.95 9.36 -0.25
N LEU A 95 -4.15 8.90 0.11
CA LEU A 95 -4.42 7.55 0.58
C LEU A 95 -5.70 6.99 -0.04
N LEU A 96 -5.60 5.77 -0.58
CA LEU A 96 -6.76 4.96 -0.93
C LEU A 96 -6.76 3.65 -0.15
N VAL A 97 -7.95 3.23 0.30
CA VAL A 97 -8.14 1.94 0.96
C VAL A 97 -9.22 1.16 0.22
N LEU A 98 -8.89 -0.06 -0.18
CA LEU A 98 -9.73 -0.95 -0.96
C LEU A 98 -10.02 -2.26 -0.17
N PRO A 99 -10.98 -2.25 0.78
CA PRO A 99 -11.37 -3.49 1.47
C PRO A 99 -12.24 -4.32 0.53
N HIS A 100 -11.73 -5.43 0.02
CA HIS A 100 -12.42 -6.35 -0.90
C HIS A 100 -13.01 -5.71 -2.18
N THR A 101 -12.68 -4.45 -2.44
CA THR A 101 -13.25 -3.69 -3.56
C THR A 101 -12.96 -4.32 -4.91
N LEU A 102 -11.75 -4.84 -5.10
CA LEU A 102 -11.35 -5.45 -6.37
C LEU A 102 -12.11 -6.75 -6.67
N GLU A 103 -12.50 -7.47 -5.64
CA GLU A 103 -13.29 -8.71 -5.76
C GLU A 103 -14.77 -8.41 -6.01
N LEU A 104 -15.24 -7.23 -5.59
CA LEU A 104 -16.59 -6.73 -5.79
C LEU A 104 -16.74 -5.91 -7.09
N SER A 105 -15.64 -5.45 -7.66
CA SER A 105 -15.62 -4.65 -8.88
C SER A 105 -15.90 -5.49 -10.12
N TYR A 106 -16.63 -4.91 -11.07
CA TYR A 106 -16.89 -5.53 -12.37
C TYR A 106 -15.59 -5.69 -13.20
N ASP A 107 -14.74 -4.65 -13.23
CA ASP A 107 -13.41 -4.68 -13.84
C ASP A 107 -12.34 -4.24 -12.84
N PRO A 108 -11.69 -5.18 -12.15
CA PRO A 108 -10.62 -4.86 -11.20
C PRO A 108 -9.44 -4.12 -11.82
N HIS A 109 -9.16 -4.35 -13.12
CA HIS A 109 -8.07 -3.66 -13.80
C HIS A 109 -8.40 -2.20 -14.10
N ALA A 110 -9.65 -1.91 -14.50
CA ALA A 110 -10.11 -0.54 -14.68
C ALA A 110 -10.12 0.22 -13.35
N THR A 111 -10.59 -0.43 -12.28
CA THR A 111 -10.55 0.13 -10.92
C THR A 111 -9.12 0.47 -10.49
N LEU A 112 -8.15 -0.42 -10.70
CA LEU A 112 -6.75 -0.15 -10.35
C LEU A 112 -6.13 0.98 -11.18
N ARG A 113 -6.51 1.12 -12.46
CA ARG A 113 -6.07 2.27 -13.30
C ARG A 113 -6.63 3.59 -12.78
N GLU A 114 -7.89 3.60 -12.32
CA GLU A 114 -8.48 4.78 -11.69
C GLU A 114 -7.80 5.11 -10.37
N VAL A 115 -7.49 4.10 -9.55
CA VAL A 115 -6.69 4.26 -8.32
C VAL A 115 -5.34 4.89 -8.64
N GLU A 116 -4.66 4.40 -9.67
CA GLU A 116 -3.38 4.97 -10.13
C GLU A 116 -3.55 6.42 -10.58
N ARG A 117 -4.57 6.73 -11.37
CA ARG A 117 -4.84 8.08 -11.89
C ARG A 117 -5.05 9.11 -10.78
N VAL A 118 -5.87 8.79 -9.77
CA VAL A 118 -6.27 9.75 -8.73
C VAL A 118 -5.25 9.88 -7.61
N LEU A 119 -4.37 8.90 -7.43
CA LEU A 119 -3.36 8.90 -6.37
C LEU A 119 -2.20 9.83 -6.71
N VAL A 120 -1.77 10.64 -5.75
CA VAL A 120 -0.58 11.49 -5.90
C VAL A 120 0.70 10.66 -6.05
N PRO A 121 1.79 11.21 -6.63
CA PRO A 121 3.10 10.61 -6.50
C PRO A 121 3.45 10.35 -5.02
N GLU A 122 4.03 9.19 -4.72
CA GLU A 122 4.31 8.72 -3.35
C GLU A 122 3.07 8.50 -2.48
N GLY A 123 1.87 8.63 -3.04
CA GLY A 123 0.62 8.27 -2.37
C GLY A 123 0.52 6.77 -2.13
N ARG A 124 -0.25 6.38 -1.13
CA ARG A 124 -0.37 4.99 -0.68
C ARG A 124 -1.72 4.39 -1.01
N VAL A 125 -1.69 3.12 -1.38
CA VAL A 125 -2.89 2.29 -1.50
C VAL A 125 -2.79 1.11 -0.54
N VAL A 126 -3.88 0.85 0.20
CA VAL A 126 -4.02 -0.30 1.08
C VAL A 126 -5.13 -1.18 0.52
N ILE A 127 -4.84 -2.44 0.26
CA ILE A 127 -5.77 -3.38 -0.37
C ILE A 127 -5.94 -4.58 0.54
N CYS A 128 -7.18 -4.93 0.87
CA CYS A 128 -7.52 -6.20 1.51
C CYS A 128 -8.24 -7.11 0.50
N GLY A 129 -7.91 -8.39 0.54
CA GLY A 129 -8.53 -9.38 -0.35
C GLY A 129 -8.46 -10.80 0.21
N PHE A 130 -9.31 -11.68 -0.32
CA PHE A 130 -9.33 -13.09 0.05
C PHE A 130 -8.21 -13.86 -0.64
N ASN A 131 -7.61 -14.75 0.13
CA ASN A 131 -6.59 -15.65 -0.39
C ASN A 131 -7.24 -16.91 -1.00
N PRO A 132 -7.18 -17.11 -2.32
CA PRO A 132 -7.77 -18.28 -2.97
C PRO A 132 -7.13 -19.60 -2.51
N ASN A 133 -5.89 -19.57 -2.03
CA ASN A 133 -5.14 -20.75 -1.59
C ASN A 133 -5.34 -21.09 -0.10
N SER A 134 -6.26 -20.41 0.58
CA SER A 134 -6.58 -20.63 1.99
C SER A 134 -7.67 -21.66 2.21
N LEU A 135 -7.89 -22.04 3.47
CA LEU A 135 -9.01 -22.89 3.87
C LEU A 135 -10.36 -22.27 3.47
N TRP A 136 -10.49 -20.95 3.52
CA TRP A 136 -11.70 -20.24 3.10
C TRP A 136 -11.86 -20.24 1.58
N GLY A 137 -10.77 -20.06 0.85
CA GLY A 137 -10.78 -20.11 -0.61
C GLY A 137 -11.17 -21.48 -1.18
N LEU A 138 -10.90 -22.56 -0.44
CA LEU A 138 -11.30 -23.92 -0.79
C LEU A 138 -12.72 -24.24 -0.32
N SER A 139 -13.27 -23.51 0.64
CA SER A 139 -14.60 -23.76 1.22
C SER A 139 -15.72 -23.31 0.29
N LYS A 140 -16.57 -24.25 -0.10
CA LYS A 140 -17.80 -23.95 -0.86
C LYS A 140 -18.78 -23.03 -0.10
N SER A 141 -18.71 -22.99 1.23
CA SER A 141 -19.57 -22.15 2.07
C SER A 141 -19.15 -20.67 2.01
N CYS A 142 -17.87 -20.39 2.03
CA CYS A 142 -17.36 -19.03 1.83
C CYS A 142 -17.64 -18.53 0.41
N LYS A 143 -17.38 -19.37 -0.60
CA LYS A 143 -17.69 -19.02 -2.00
C LYS A 143 -19.17 -18.74 -2.25
N ARG A 144 -20.10 -19.35 -1.48
CA ARG A 144 -21.52 -19.05 -1.59
C ARG A 144 -21.93 -17.72 -0.93
N GLY A 145 -21.38 -17.38 0.22
CA GLY A 145 -21.59 -16.08 0.87
C GLY A 145 -21.06 -14.93 0.02
N PHE A 146 -20.03 -15.19 -0.77
CA PHE A 146 -19.41 -14.28 -1.74
C PHE A 146 -19.76 -14.65 -3.20
N SER A 147 -20.85 -15.34 -3.46
CA SER A 147 -21.23 -15.78 -4.82
C SER A 147 -21.61 -14.63 -5.76
N GLN A 148 -21.86 -13.45 -5.21
CA GLN A 148 -22.02 -12.18 -5.95
C GLN A 148 -20.68 -11.43 -6.10
N VAL A 149 -19.63 -11.90 -5.43
CA VAL A 149 -18.27 -11.40 -5.49
C VAL A 149 -17.57 -12.15 -6.61
N GLY A 150 -16.82 -11.46 -7.42
CA GLY A 150 -16.03 -12.04 -8.50
C GLY A 150 -14.97 -13.04 -8.00
N ASP A 151 -14.11 -13.46 -8.87
CA ASP A 151 -13.03 -14.37 -8.53
C ASP A 151 -12.09 -13.81 -7.47
N PHE A 152 -11.72 -14.60 -6.47
CA PHE A 152 -10.70 -14.22 -5.50
C PHE A 152 -9.37 -13.96 -6.19
N ILE A 153 -8.83 -12.78 -5.96
CA ILE A 153 -7.58 -12.34 -6.57
C ILE A 153 -6.42 -12.75 -5.67
N GLY A 154 -5.60 -13.67 -6.14
CA GLY A 154 -4.43 -14.10 -5.39
C GLY A 154 -3.39 -12.98 -5.23
N GLN A 155 -2.76 -12.91 -4.06
CA GLN A 155 -1.75 -11.92 -3.68
C GLN A 155 -0.63 -11.76 -4.74
N ARG A 156 -0.18 -12.86 -5.37
CA ARG A 156 0.86 -12.80 -6.43
C ARG A 156 0.36 -12.07 -7.66
N ARG A 157 -0.84 -12.42 -8.12
CA ARG A 157 -1.50 -11.79 -9.28
C ARG A 157 -1.74 -10.30 -9.05
N LEU A 158 -2.21 -9.94 -7.85
CA LEU A 158 -2.39 -8.52 -7.48
C LEU A 158 -1.06 -7.77 -7.49
N ARG A 159 0.01 -8.37 -6.96
CA ARG A 159 1.35 -7.75 -6.98
C ARG A 159 1.83 -7.49 -8.41
N ASP A 160 1.66 -8.45 -9.31
CA ASP A 160 2.05 -8.29 -10.73
C ASP A 160 1.27 -7.13 -11.37
N TRP A 161 -0.05 -7.01 -11.09
CA TRP A 161 -0.86 -5.91 -11.60
C TRP A 161 -0.41 -4.54 -11.05
N LEU A 162 -0.12 -4.47 -9.76
CA LEU A 162 0.38 -3.25 -9.12
C LEU A 162 1.73 -2.81 -9.72
N GLN A 163 2.63 -3.74 -9.96
CA GLN A 163 3.92 -3.45 -10.58
C GLN A 163 3.78 -2.89 -12.00
N LEU A 164 2.83 -3.39 -12.79
CA LEU A 164 2.53 -2.86 -14.12
C LEU A 164 2.01 -1.42 -14.08
N LEU A 165 1.38 -1.01 -12.98
CA LEU A 165 0.85 0.35 -12.75
C LEU A 165 1.81 1.24 -11.94
N SER A 166 3.11 0.91 -11.91
CA SER A 166 4.15 1.68 -11.20
C SER A 166 3.97 1.75 -9.67
N PHE A 167 3.25 0.79 -9.09
CA PHE A 167 3.19 0.64 -7.63
C PHE A 167 4.31 -0.27 -7.13
N GLU A 168 4.94 0.15 -6.05
CA GLU A 168 5.88 -0.65 -5.27
C GLU A 168 5.18 -1.18 -4.03
N VAL A 169 5.16 -2.51 -3.86
CA VAL A 169 4.56 -3.15 -2.67
C VAL A 169 5.52 -3.04 -1.50
N GLU A 170 5.15 -2.27 -0.47
CA GLU A 170 5.95 -2.09 0.75
C GLU A 170 5.79 -3.26 1.73
N SER A 171 4.56 -3.73 1.91
CA SER A 171 4.28 -4.81 2.85
C SER A 171 3.10 -5.67 2.42
N THR A 172 3.12 -6.91 2.88
CA THR A 172 2.00 -7.86 2.73
C THR A 172 1.86 -8.63 4.03
N SER A 173 0.65 -8.64 4.58
CA SER A 173 0.29 -9.35 5.80
C SER A 173 -0.84 -10.33 5.51
N PHE A 174 -0.86 -11.44 6.23
CA PHE A 174 -1.91 -12.45 6.13
C PHE A 174 -2.58 -12.64 7.48
N GLY A 175 -3.84 -13.02 7.47
CA GLY A 175 -4.60 -13.28 8.69
C GLY A 175 -5.80 -14.18 8.47
N CYS A 176 -6.59 -14.34 9.53
CA CYS A 176 -7.75 -15.20 9.55
C CYS A 176 -7.40 -16.66 9.21
N TYR A 177 -6.64 -17.30 10.12
CA TYR A 177 -6.22 -18.70 9.94
C TYR A 177 -7.27 -19.70 10.40
N ARG A 178 -8.26 -19.27 11.19
CA ARG A 178 -9.32 -20.15 11.68
C ARG A 178 -10.25 -20.57 10.56
N PRO A 179 -10.77 -21.81 10.59
CA PRO A 179 -11.75 -22.24 9.61
C PRO A 179 -13.05 -21.43 9.73
N ALA A 180 -13.73 -21.18 8.60
CA ALA A 180 -15.02 -20.49 8.59
C ALA A 180 -16.13 -21.42 9.14
N VAL A 181 -16.32 -21.39 10.44
CA VAL A 181 -17.34 -22.18 11.13
C VAL A 181 -18.54 -21.32 11.52
N LYS A 182 -19.73 -21.93 11.53
CA LYS A 182 -21.00 -21.24 11.79
C LYS A 182 -21.26 -20.90 13.26
N THR A 183 -20.46 -21.41 14.19
CA THR A 183 -20.72 -21.31 15.62
C THR A 183 -19.50 -20.74 16.34
N GLU A 184 -19.69 -19.75 17.19
CA GLU A 184 -18.64 -19.11 17.99
C GLU A 184 -17.82 -20.10 18.84
N ARG A 185 -18.51 -21.11 19.43
CA ARG A 185 -17.83 -22.15 20.23
C ARG A 185 -16.75 -22.89 19.45
N TRP A 186 -17.01 -23.17 18.17
CA TRP A 186 -16.03 -23.81 17.29
C TRP A 186 -14.95 -22.81 16.85
N LEU A 187 -15.29 -21.56 16.62
CA LEU A 187 -14.31 -20.53 16.27
C LEU A 187 -13.29 -20.32 17.39
N ASN A 188 -13.75 -20.22 18.64
CA ASN A 188 -12.90 -20.07 19.81
C ASN A 188 -12.04 -21.31 20.11
N ARG A 189 -12.51 -22.50 19.73
CA ARG A 189 -11.71 -23.73 19.87
C ARG A 189 -10.44 -23.72 18.99
N TRP A 190 -10.45 -22.96 17.90
CA TRP A 190 -9.34 -22.84 16.96
C TRP A 190 -8.49 -21.58 17.16
N ASP A 191 -8.62 -20.92 18.32
CA ASP A 191 -7.92 -19.68 18.64
C ASP A 191 -6.39 -19.79 18.49
N TRP A 192 -5.84 -20.94 18.90
CA TRP A 192 -4.43 -21.26 18.76
C TRP A 192 -3.93 -21.27 17.30
N MET A 193 -4.83 -21.42 16.31
CA MET A 193 -4.45 -21.42 14.90
C MET A 193 -3.96 -20.06 14.41
N ASP A 194 -4.37 -18.96 15.02
CA ASP A 194 -3.90 -17.65 14.61
C ASP A 194 -2.43 -17.47 15.00
N GLU A 195 -2.05 -17.86 16.21
CA GLU A 195 -0.65 -17.80 16.65
C GLU A 195 0.23 -18.80 15.88
N ALA A 196 -0.26 -20.02 15.71
CA ALA A 196 0.44 -21.05 14.98
C ALA A 196 0.54 -20.70 13.46
N GLY A 197 -0.53 -20.15 12.88
CA GLY A 197 -0.60 -19.78 11.49
C GLY A 197 0.40 -18.71 11.10
N VAL A 198 0.49 -17.65 11.90
CA VAL A 198 1.49 -16.58 11.71
C VAL A 198 2.91 -17.13 11.76
N ARG A 199 3.17 -18.12 12.63
CA ARG A 199 4.51 -18.67 12.85
C ARG A 199 4.91 -19.75 11.83
N TRP A 200 3.97 -20.65 11.49
CA TRP A 200 4.26 -21.87 10.72
C TRP A 200 3.77 -21.84 9.27
N TRP A 201 2.65 -21.13 9.00
CA TRP A 201 2.02 -21.08 7.68
C TRP A 201 1.56 -19.67 7.30
N PRO A 202 2.43 -18.65 7.32
CA PRO A 202 2.01 -17.27 7.13
C PRO A 202 1.23 -17.04 5.83
N ILE A 203 1.51 -17.80 4.77
CA ILE A 203 0.89 -17.64 3.44
C ILE A 203 -0.52 -18.26 3.35
N LEU A 204 -0.93 -19.09 4.32
CA LEU A 204 -2.23 -19.78 4.30
C LEU A 204 -3.35 -19.00 5.00
N GLY A 205 -3.10 -17.81 5.46
CA GLY A 205 -4.14 -16.92 5.99
C GLY A 205 -5.27 -16.72 4.97
N SER A 206 -6.50 -16.66 5.45
CA SER A 206 -7.69 -16.58 4.60
C SER A 206 -7.85 -15.23 3.94
N VAL A 207 -7.24 -14.20 4.52
CA VAL A 207 -7.25 -12.83 4.03
C VAL A 207 -5.81 -12.33 3.97
N TYR A 208 -5.55 -11.48 3.01
CA TYR A 208 -4.30 -10.73 2.94
C TYR A 208 -4.59 -9.24 2.93
N GLY A 209 -3.68 -8.47 3.54
CA GLY A 209 -3.60 -7.03 3.42
C GLY A 209 -2.28 -6.65 2.75
N MET A 210 -2.32 -5.72 1.82
CA MET A 210 -1.18 -5.26 1.05
C MET A 210 -1.11 -3.74 1.05
N VAL A 211 0.05 -3.19 1.37
CA VAL A 211 0.34 -1.75 1.25
C VAL A 211 1.27 -1.54 0.07
N ALA A 212 0.90 -0.64 -0.82
CA ALA A 212 1.73 -0.27 -1.96
C ALA A 212 1.79 1.26 -2.11
N VAL A 213 2.89 1.74 -2.67
CA VAL A 213 3.17 3.17 -2.91
C VAL A 213 3.30 3.41 -4.40
N LYS A 214 2.66 4.47 -4.89
CA LYS A 214 2.80 4.91 -6.28
C LYS A 214 4.16 5.55 -6.49
N ARG A 215 5.05 4.84 -7.18
CA ARG A 215 6.37 5.37 -7.56
C ARG A 215 6.28 6.03 -8.93
N VAL A 216 6.45 7.33 -8.97
CA VAL A 216 6.72 7.99 -10.25
C VAL A 216 8.19 7.80 -10.54
N GLN A 217 8.50 7.11 -11.65
CA GLN A 217 9.84 7.07 -12.17
C GLN A 217 10.21 8.49 -12.65
N GLY A 218 10.59 9.34 -11.71
CA GLY A 218 11.23 10.60 -12.03
C GLY A 218 12.49 10.27 -12.82
N MET A 219 12.79 11.04 -13.88
CA MET A 219 14.07 10.98 -14.54
C MET A 219 15.15 11.08 -13.45
N ARG A 220 15.87 9.99 -13.23
CA ARG A 220 17.05 9.99 -12.38
C ARG A 220 18.00 10.94 -13.09
N LEU A 221 18.06 12.19 -12.63
CA LEU A 221 19.12 13.10 -13.04
C LEU A 221 20.42 12.36 -12.72
N MET A 222 21.00 11.76 -13.74
CA MET A 222 22.36 11.24 -13.63
C MET A 222 23.20 12.44 -13.27
N SER A 223 23.58 12.55 -12.00
CA SER A 223 24.57 13.54 -11.56
C SER A 223 25.73 13.42 -12.54
N PRO A 224 26.11 14.50 -13.23
CA PRO A 224 27.27 14.42 -14.10
C PRO A 224 28.40 13.89 -13.23
N ALA A 225 28.99 12.75 -13.64
CA ALA A 225 30.15 12.23 -12.99
C ALA A 225 31.29 13.23 -13.24
N TRP A 226 31.37 14.20 -12.38
CA TRP A 226 32.55 15.06 -12.32
C TRP A 226 33.71 14.15 -11.99
N LYS A 227 34.43 13.72 -13.01
CA LYS A 227 35.73 13.10 -12.83
C LYS A 227 36.54 14.15 -12.07
N LYS A 228 36.81 13.89 -10.78
CA LYS A 228 37.79 14.63 -10.03
C LYS A 228 39.04 14.64 -10.89
N ALA A 229 39.39 15.81 -11.42
CA ALA A 229 40.63 15.96 -12.14
C ALA A 229 41.76 15.56 -11.17
N VAL A 230 42.40 14.46 -11.47
CA VAL A 230 43.59 14.04 -10.73
C VAL A 230 44.59 15.16 -10.95
N PRO A 231 45.11 15.83 -9.91
CA PRO A 231 46.12 16.86 -10.10
C PRO A 231 47.30 16.19 -10.79
N ARG A 232 47.62 16.63 -12.02
CA ARG A 232 48.83 16.23 -12.72
C ARG A 232 49.99 16.67 -11.84
N ALA A 233 50.76 15.71 -11.31
CA ALA A 233 51.99 15.99 -10.60
C ALA A 233 52.89 16.82 -11.53
N ALA A 234 53.22 18.01 -11.11
CA ALA A 234 54.21 18.84 -11.81
C ALA A 234 55.53 18.09 -11.73
N VAL A 235 56.01 17.67 -12.89
CA VAL A 235 57.38 17.12 -13.00
C VAL A 235 58.32 18.33 -12.81
N VAL A 236 58.97 18.40 -11.66
CA VAL A 236 60.03 19.33 -11.42
C VAL A 236 61.27 18.79 -12.19
N VAL A 237 61.57 19.42 -13.34
CA VAL A 237 62.82 19.15 -14.05
C VAL A 237 63.88 20.00 -13.32
N THR A 238 64.67 19.31 -12.48
CA THR A 238 65.91 19.90 -11.94
C THR A 238 66.98 19.86 -13.03
N SER A 239 67.21 20.99 -13.68
CA SER A 239 68.40 21.19 -14.49
C SER A 239 69.60 21.46 -13.56
N ALA A 240 70.53 20.47 -13.50
CA ALA A 240 71.85 20.74 -12.90
C ALA A 240 72.62 21.66 -13.82
N SER A 241 72.86 22.90 -13.42
CA SER A 241 73.87 23.75 -14.03
C SER A 241 74.96 23.92 -13.04
N SER A 242 76.12 23.48 -13.48
CA SER A 242 77.46 23.66 -12.84
C SER A 242 77.96 25.10 -12.93
N ALA A 243 78.55 25.48 -11.86
CA ALA A 243 79.65 26.50 -11.73
C ALA A 243 79.32 27.96 -11.45
N ALA A 244 79.85 28.31 -10.34
CA ALA A 244 80.65 29.54 -10.03
C ALA A 244 79.93 30.85 -9.66
N ASN A 245 80.17 31.14 -8.38
CA ASN A 245 80.48 32.41 -7.79
C ASN A 245 79.52 33.60 -7.81
N ASN A 246 79.34 34.03 -6.65
CA ASN A 246 79.40 35.37 -6.04
C ASN A 246 78.06 36.06 -5.62
N THR A 247 77.95 36.17 -4.32
CA THR A 247 77.61 37.37 -3.51
C THR A 247 76.26 38.07 -3.64
N ALA A 248 75.65 38.13 -2.45
CA ALA A 248 74.87 39.25 -1.90
C ALA A 248 73.34 39.25 -2.04
N VAL A 249 72.69 39.02 -0.92
CA VAL A 249 71.78 39.90 -0.18
C VAL A 249 70.64 40.57 -0.95
N HIS A 250 69.40 40.20 -0.66
CA HIS A 250 68.49 41.09 0.02
C HIS A 250 67.09 40.36 0.24
N SER A 251 66.69 40.48 1.47
CA SER A 251 65.33 40.24 1.97
C SER A 251 64.33 41.22 1.34
N VAL A 252 63.10 40.75 1.08
CA VAL A 252 61.91 41.56 1.39
C VAL A 252 60.72 40.62 1.58
N VAL A 253 60.17 40.73 2.73
CA VAL A 253 58.85 40.26 3.18
C VAL A 253 57.77 41.13 2.52
N SER A 254 56.65 40.56 2.08
CA SER A 254 55.39 41.27 2.15
C SER A 254 54.22 40.32 2.14
N THR A 255 53.56 40.34 3.24
CA THR A 255 52.22 39.99 3.57
C THR A 255 51.16 40.77 2.78
N ALA A 256 50.04 40.19 2.53
CA ALA A 256 48.68 40.74 2.69
C ALA A 256 47.69 39.87 1.90
N SER A 257 46.75 39.21 2.50
CA SER A 257 45.56 39.67 3.18
C SER A 257 44.38 39.94 2.24
N LYS A 258 43.39 39.07 2.37
CA LYS A 258 41.98 39.40 2.65
C LYS A 258 41.10 40.04 1.56
N GLY A 259 39.90 39.46 1.47
CA GLY A 259 38.62 40.14 1.16
C GLY A 259 37.80 39.41 0.16
N MET A 260 36.79 38.65 0.60
CA MET A 260 35.40 39.12 0.74
C MET A 260 34.73 39.61 -0.56
N ALA A 261 33.86 38.79 -1.08
CA ALA A 261 32.43 39.00 -1.22
C ALA A 261 31.77 37.73 -1.75
#